data_d70ccae6e9c6cb503f1358613ca68648
#
_entry.id   d70ccae6e9c6cb503f1358613ca68648
#
_cell.length_a   1.000
_cell.length_b   1.000
_cell.length_c   1.000
_cell.angle_alpha   90.00
_cell.angle_beta   90.00
_cell.angle_gamma   90.00
#
_symmetry.space_group_name_H-M   'P 1'
#
loop_
_entity.id
_entity.type
_entity.pdbx_description
1 polymer ?
#
loop_
_entity_poly.entity_id
_entity_poly.type
_entity_poly.pdbx_seq_one_letter_code
_entity_poly.pdbx_strand_id
1 'polypeptide(L)'
;MRILASIVLFSSVALSACTATSTVSTRTQGVKLGESKQELIAGNQRFLAGAMEAHTWSAERVIQTGQFGQSPSIGVLTCADSRTPPEIIFDCGVGDLFVVRMAGNVEDAATAGTFEYGYAALGMHTLLVMGHTKCGAVTAAVDGKALPGNMPAFMNMITPALAGLAAPTNGADGKPNVTPAAEANVRWQMKQTLARSEMLTKAVKEGKLTVLCAMYDVDTGEVRFLD
;
A
#
# COMPACT_ATOMS: atom_id res chain seq x y z
N MET A 1 51.38 55.35 -42.87
CA MET A 1 51.30 54.32 -41.80
C MET A 1 49.83 54.24 -41.38
N ARG A 2 49.12 53.26 -41.93
CA ARG A 2 47.65 53.08 -41.70
C ARG A 2 47.48 51.98 -40.66
N ILE A 3 46.90 52.35 -39.48
CA ILE A 3 46.61 51.39 -38.41
C ILE A 3 45.18 50.85 -38.68
N LEU A 4 45.08 49.54 -38.96
CA LEU A 4 43.81 48.82 -39.06
C LEU A 4 43.40 48.41 -37.65
N ALA A 5 42.27 48.95 -37.22
CA ALA A 5 41.61 48.52 -35.99
C ALA A 5 40.68 47.32 -36.30
N SER A 6 41.01 46.16 -35.75
CA SER A 6 40.14 44.96 -35.82
C SER A 6 39.05 45.04 -34.73
N ILE A 7 37.82 45.13 -35.16
CA ILE A 7 36.63 45.04 -34.27
C ILE A 7 36.32 43.57 -34.04
N VAL A 8 36.50 43.13 -32.80
CA VAL A 8 36.08 41.79 -32.35
C VAL A 8 34.62 41.88 -31.92
N LEU A 9 33.72 41.27 -32.67
CA LEU A 9 32.31 41.13 -32.27
C LEU A 9 32.20 39.98 -31.24
N PHE A 10 31.91 40.32 -30.01
CA PHE A 10 31.46 39.32 -29.03
C PHE A 10 29.99 38.96 -29.26
N SER A 11 29.75 37.78 -29.77
CA SER A 11 28.41 37.21 -29.87
C SER A 11 28.01 36.62 -28.49
N SER A 12 27.13 37.30 -27.77
CA SER A 12 26.56 36.81 -26.53
C SER A 12 25.52 35.73 -26.83
N VAL A 13 25.94 34.46 -26.65
CA VAL A 13 25.00 33.35 -26.63
C VAL A 13 24.25 33.39 -25.28
N ALA A 14 23.00 33.82 -25.31
CA ALA A 14 22.11 33.72 -24.18
C ALA A 14 21.76 32.24 -23.96
N LEU A 15 22.40 31.62 -22.92
CA LEU A 15 21.94 30.32 -22.42
C LEU A 15 20.58 30.52 -21.77
N SER A 16 19.50 30.19 -22.49
CA SER A 16 18.17 30.05 -21.89
C SER A 16 18.18 28.82 -20.99
N ALA A 17 18.40 29.02 -19.71
CA ALA A 17 18.23 27.97 -18.70
C ALA A 17 16.73 27.64 -18.62
N CYS A 18 16.33 26.61 -19.37
CA CYS A 18 15.03 26.00 -19.18
C CYS A 18 15.06 25.32 -17.81
N THR A 19 14.62 26.02 -16.76
CA THR A 19 14.32 25.40 -15.46
C THR A 19 13.08 24.51 -15.65
N ALA A 20 13.30 23.28 -16.12
CA ALA A 20 12.30 22.25 -15.98
C ALA A 20 12.11 21.98 -14.50
N THR A 21 11.09 22.57 -13.90
CA THR A 21 10.55 22.10 -12.61
C THR A 21 10.03 20.70 -12.86
N SER A 22 10.88 19.69 -12.62
CA SER A 22 10.45 18.30 -12.63
C SER A 22 9.54 18.11 -11.40
N THR A 23 8.24 18.23 -11.62
CA THR A 23 7.26 17.78 -10.65
C THR A 23 7.43 16.28 -10.50
N VAL A 24 7.75 15.84 -9.28
CA VAL A 24 7.77 14.41 -8.96
C VAL A 24 6.37 13.86 -9.17
N SER A 25 6.17 13.13 -10.26
CA SER A 25 4.93 12.38 -10.48
C SER A 25 5.09 11.02 -9.82
N THR A 26 4.45 10.81 -8.67
CA THR A 26 4.22 9.47 -8.14
C THR A 26 2.99 8.89 -8.84
N ARG A 27 2.93 7.57 -9.05
CA ARG A 27 1.77 6.93 -9.71
C ARG A 27 0.47 7.21 -8.94
N THR A 28 0.53 7.18 -7.60
CA THR A 28 -0.62 7.48 -6.74
C THR A 28 -0.78 8.97 -6.43
N GLN A 29 0.23 9.79 -6.79
CA GLN A 29 0.14 11.24 -6.70
C GLN A 29 -0.79 11.75 -7.80
N GLY A 30 -1.90 12.33 -7.42
CA GLY A 30 -2.92 12.79 -8.38
C GLY A 30 -4.05 11.78 -8.63
N VAL A 31 -4.00 10.57 -8.08
CA VAL A 31 -5.18 9.69 -8.01
C VAL A 31 -6.23 10.39 -7.15
N LYS A 32 -7.40 10.62 -7.71
CA LYS A 32 -8.47 11.31 -7.01
C LYS A 32 -9.15 10.39 -6.01
N LEU A 33 -9.75 11.01 -5.00
CA LEU A 33 -10.62 10.32 -4.06
C LEU A 33 -11.69 9.51 -4.81
N GLY A 34 -11.80 8.22 -4.51
CA GLY A 34 -12.71 7.28 -5.17
C GLY A 34 -12.14 6.56 -6.40
N GLU A 35 -11.00 6.99 -6.96
CA GLU A 35 -10.36 6.33 -8.12
C GLU A 35 -9.31 5.27 -7.73
N SER A 36 -8.89 5.25 -6.47
CA SER A 36 -7.80 4.38 -5.98
C SER A 36 -8.05 2.88 -6.22
N LYS A 37 -9.31 2.42 -6.12
CA LYS A 37 -9.65 1.01 -6.38
C LYS A 37 -9.31 0.61 -7.82
N GLN A 38 -9.63 1.46 -8.78
CA GLN A 38 -9.36 1.22 -10.20
C GLN A 38 -7.85 1.22 -10.49
N GLU A 39 -7.10 2.15 -9.87
CA GLU A 39 -5.64 2.17 -10.02
C GLU A 39 -4.98 0.92 -9.45
N LEU A 40 -5.40 0.46 -8.27
CA LEU A 40 -4.90 -0.77 -7.67
C LEU A 40 -5.25 -2.01 -8.54
N ILE A 41 -6.45 -2.06 -9.13
CA ILE A 41 -6.83 -3.12 -10.07
C ILE A 41 -5.91 -3.09 -11.30
N ALA A 42 -5.71 -1.93 -11.91
CA ALA A 42 -4.86 -1.78 -13.08
C ALA A 42 -3.40 -2.16 -12.78
N GLY A 43 -2.87 -1.76 -11.61
CA GLY A 43 -1.54 -2.15 -11.15
C GLY A 43 -1.39 -3.65 -10.99
N ASN A 44 -2.36 -4.32 -10.36
CA ASN A 44 -2.34 -5.77 -10.23
C ASN A 44 -2.43 -6.48 -11.60
N GLN A 45 -3.21 -5.95 -12.54
CA GLN A 45 -3.25 -6.49 -13.91
C GLN A 45 -1.90 -6.38 -14.62
N ARG A 46 -1.16 -5.26 -14.45
CA ARG A 46 0.20 -5.11 -15.00
C ARG A 46 1.17 -6.10 -14.36
N PHE A 47 1.10 -6.29 -13.05
CA PHE A 47 1.89 -7.29 -12.33
C PHE A 47 1.65 -8.70 -12.89
N LEU A 48 0.38 -9.12 -13.03
CA LEU A 48 0.01 -10.43 -13.57
C LEU A 48 0.45 -10.64 -15.02
N ALA A 49 0.42 -9.57 -15.82
CA ALA A 49 0.85 -9.60 -17.22
C ALA A 49 2.38 -9.55 -17.40
N GLY A 50 3.16 -9.39 -16.30
CA GLY A 50 4.60 -9.16 -16.40
C GLY A 50 4.97 -7.83 -17.07
N ALA A 51 4.05 -6.88 -17.10
CA ALA A 51 4.17 -5.58 -17.78
C ALA A 51 4.35 -4.42 -16.76
N MET A 52 5.11 -4.66 -15.70
CA MET A 52 5.38 -3.67 -14.67
C MET A 52 6.20 -2.50 -15.22
N GLU A 53 5.93 -1.30 -14.71
CA GLU A 53 6.62 -0.09 -15.13
C GLU A 53 7.94 0.11 -14.36
N ALA A 54 9.07 -0.22 -15.00
CA ALA A 54 10.40 -0.20 -14.37
C ALA A 54 10.81 1.18 -13.82
N HIS A 55 10.28 2.29 -14.34
CA HIS A 55 10.66 3.64 -13.91
C HIS A 55 10.24 3.96 -12.47
N THR A 56 9.27 3.24 -11.90
CA THR A 56 8.81 3.46 -10.52
C THR A 56 9.83 3.05 -9.46
N TRP A 57 10.85 2.28 -9.86
CA TRP A 57 11.95 1.78 -9.01
C TRP A 57 13.33 2.33 -9.40
N SER A 58 13.38 3.38 -10.22
CA SER A 58 14.63 3.96 -10.69
C SER A 58 15.42 4.69 -9.60
N ALA A 59 16.74 4.81 -9.77
CA ALA A 59 17.58 5.65 -8.90
C ALA A 59 17.15 7.11 -8.92
N GLU A 60 16.66 7.60 -10.08
CA GLU A 60 16.11 8.95 -10.22
C GLU A 60 14.89 9.14 -9.32
N ARG A 61 13.98 8.16 -9.25
CA ARG A 61 12.83 8.19 -8.38
C ARG A 61 13.22 8.27 -6.91
N VAL A 62 14.24 7.49 -6.48
CA VAL A 62 14.77 7.55 -5.11
C VAL A 62 15.31 8.95 -4.80
N ILE A 63 16.09 9.55 -5.70
CA ILE A 63 16.63 10.90 -5.52
C ILE A 63 15.49 11.92 -5.43
N GLN A 64 14.52 11.86 -6.32
CA GLN A 64 13.37 12.78 -6.33
C GLN A 64 12.58 12.71 -5.03
N THR A 65 12.21 11.52 -4.58
CA THR A 65 11.45 11.37 -3.33
C THR A 65 12.26 11.77 -2.11
N GLY A 66 13.59 11.57 -2.12
CA GLY A 66 14.50 12.04 -1.09
C GLY A 66 14.59 13.57 -1.02
N GLN A 67 14.55 14.27 -2.15
CA GLN A 67 14.64 15.73 -2.22
C GLN A 67 13.32 16.44 -1.97
N PHE A 68 12.23 15.90 -2.46
CA PHE A 68 10.93 16.58 -2.48
C PHE A 68 9.88 15.94 -1.57
N GLY A 69 10.21 14.84 -0.89
CA GLY A 69 9.31 14.14 0.02
C GLY A 69 8.36 13.17 -0.70
N GLN A 70 7.34 12.72 0.04
CA GLN A 70 6.34 11.76 -0.42
C GLN A 70 4.93 12.32 -0.24
N SER A 71 4.01 11.88 -1.09
CA SER A 71 2.59 12.22 -1.02
C SER A 71 1.74 11.03 -1.46
N PRO A 72 1.79 9.90 -0.74
CA PRO A 72 1.05 8.69 -1.08
C PRO A 72 -0.44 8.91 -0.88
N SER A 73 -1.24 8.68 -1.92
CA SER A 73 -2.71 8.75 -1.85
C SER A 73 -3.33 7.56 -1.14
N ILE A 74 -2.59 6.44 -1.05
CA ILE A 74 -3.11 5.14 -0.59
C ILE A 74 -2.25 4.63 0.57
N GLY A 75 -2.90 4.38 1.72
CA GLY A 75 -2.34 3.61 2.83
C GLY A 75 -2.70 2.13 2.70
N VAL A 76 -1.78 1.24 3.04
CA VAL A 76 -2.00 -0.21 2.96
C VAL A 76 -1.59 -0.88 4.26
N LEU A 77 -2.54 -1.55 4.92
CA LEU A 77 -2.26 -2.53 5.97
C LEU A 77 -2.27 -3.92 5.37
N THR A 78 -1.13 -4.62 5.41
CA THR A 78 -1.02 -5.98 4.88
C THR A 78 -0.17 -6.89 5.76
N CYS A 79 -0.08 -8.17 5.38
CA CYS A 79 0.70 -9.14 6.14
C CYS A 79 2.21 -8.91 5.98
N ALA A 80 2.96 -9.27 7.03
CA ALA A 80 4.42 -9.34 7.00
C ALA A 80 4.95 -10.53 6.15
N ASP A 81 4.08 -11.40 5.63
CA ASP A 81 4.43 -12.52 4.77
C ASP A 81 5.27 -12.03 3.58
N SER A 82 6.43 -12.65 3.34
CA SER A 82 7.38 -12.21 2.32
C SER A 82 6.84 -12.27 0.89
N ARG A 83 5.76 -13.02 0.67
CA ARG A 83 5.11 -13.19 -0.63
C ARG A 83 4.11 -12.06 -0.96
N THR A 84 3.87 -11.13 -0.03
CA THR A 84 2.83 -10.09 -0.15
C THR A 84 3.39 -8.66 -0.14
N PRO A 85 4.38 -8.30 -0.97
CA PRO A 85 4.88 -6.93 -1.08
C PRO A 85 3.87 -6.08 -1.86
N PRO A 86 3.13 -5.15 -1.22
CA PRO A 86 2.04 -4.45 -1.90
C PRO A 86 2.53 -3.55 -3.05
N GLU A 87 3.73 -2.99 -2.94
CA GLU A 87 4.32 -2.17 -3.99
C GLU A 87 4.47 -2.96 -5.29
N ILE A 88 4.91 -4.22 -5.21
CA ILE A 88 5.08 -5.10 -6.38
C ILE A 88 3.71 -5.57 -6.89
N ILE A 89 2.83 -6.02 -5.99
CA ILE A 89 1.51 -6.55 -6.32
C ILE A 89 0.65 -5.52 -7.07
N PHE A 90 0.79 -4.24 -6.73
CA PHE A 90 0.06 -3.14 -7.35
C PHE A 90 0.89 -2.34 -8.35
N ASP A 91 2.07 -2.81 -8.73
CA ASP A 91 2.98 -2.12 -9.65
C ASP A 91 3.19 -0.64 -9.26
N CYS A 92 3.43 -0.42 -7.97
CA CYS A 92 3.72 0.89 -7.39
C CYS A 92 5.21 1.02 -7.07
N GLY A 93 5.73 2.24 -7.11
CA GLY A 93 7.13 2.52 -6.87
C GLY A 93 7.41 3.19 -5.52
N VAL A 94 8.65 3.67 -5.40
CA VAL A 94 9.10 4.39 -4.20
C VAL A 94 8.25 5.64 -3.98
N GLY A 95 7.62 5.74 -2.80
CA GLY A 95 6.81 6.88 -2.38
C GLY A 95 5.34 6.84 -2.82
N ASP A 96 4.89 5.77 -3.51
CA ASP A 96 3.52 5.68 -4.02
C ASP A 96 2.52 5.15 -2.98
N LEU A 97 2.95 4.24 -2.11
CA LEU A 97 2.11 3.67 -1.05
C LEU A 97 2.66 4.00 0.33
N PHE A 98 1.77 4.15 1.30
CA PHE A 98 2.11 4.28 2.72
C PHE A 98 1.77 2.99 3.45
N VAL A 99 2.77 2.15 3.74
CA VAL A 99 2.58 0.73 4.04
C VAL A 99 2.90 0.40 5.48
N VAL A 100 1.98 -0.34 6.13
CA VAL A 100 2.21 -1.06 7.39
C VAL A 100 2.08 -2.56 7.14
N ARG A 101 3.04 -3.34 7.62
CA ARG A 101 3.04 -4.80 7.48
C ARG A 101 3.18 -5.47 8.84
N MET A 102 2.15 -6.22 9.22
CA MET A 102 2.08 -6.97 10.48
C MET A 102 1.65 -8.42 10.21
N ALA A 103 2.15 -9.40 10.97
CA ALA A 103 1.72 -10.79 10.84
C ALA A 103 0.18 -10.89 10.93
N GLY A 104 -0.46 -11.47 9.90
CA GLY A 104 -1.93 -11.54 9.81
C GLY A 104 -2.61 -10.19 9.59
N ASN A 105 -1.91 -9.21 9.02
CA ASN A 105 -2.43 -7.84 8.75
C ASN A 105 -3.18 -7.22 9.94
N VAL A 106 -2.73 -7.51 11.18
CA VAL A 106 -3.35 -7.00 12.39
C VAL A 106 -3.10 -5.51 12.59
N GLU A 107 -4.08 -4.82 13.19
CA GLU A 107 -3.98 -3.43 13.57
C GLU A 107 -3.71 -3.28 15.07
N ASP A 108 -3.02 -2.24 15.43
CA ASP A 108 -2.79 -1.79 16.81
C ASP A 108 -2.76 -0.26 16.90
N ALA A 109 -2.47 0.27 18.08
CA ALA A 109 -2.42 1.73 18.26
C ALA A 109 -1.34 2.40 17.40
N ALA A 110 -0.20 1.74 17.17
CA ALA A 110 0.87 2.28 16.34
C ALA A 110 0.47 2.28 14.85
N THR A 111 -0.20 1.23 14.41
CA THR A 111 -0.77 1.11 13.05
C THR A 111 -1.81 2.19 12.80
N ALA A 112 -2.76 2.37 13.74
CA ALA A 112 -3.78 3.42 13.61
C ALA A 112 -3.14 4.81 13.55
N GLY A 113 -2.21 5.13 14.46
CA GLY A 113 -1.48 6.41 14.47
C GLY A 113 -0.65 6.63 13.21
N THR A 114 -0.10 5.56 12.61
CA THR A 114 0.58 5.64 11.32
C THR A 114 -0.37 6.09 10.21
N PHE A 115 -1.58 5.53 10.13
CA PHE A 115 -2.56 5.95 9.12
C PHE A 115 -3.16 7.33 9.41
N GLU A 116 -3.30 7.72 10.68
CA GLU A 116 -3.64 9.09 11.03
C GLU A 116 -2.61 10.10 10.50
N TYR A 117 -1.31 9.78 10.65
CA TYR A 117 -0.24 10.59 10.08
C TYR A 117 -0.31 10.62 8.55
N GLY A 118 -0.51 9.47 7.90
CA GLY A 118 -0.71 9.39 6.44
C GLY A 118 -1.84 10.29 5.95
N TYR A 119 -2.99 10.26 6.64
CA TYR A 119 -4.15 11.07 6.32
C TYR A 119 -3.90 12.57 6.60
N ALA A 120 -3.41 12.92 7.79
CA ALA A 120 -3.32 14.30 8.22
C ALA A 120 -2.14 15.06 7.61
N ALA A 121 -1.01 14.39 7.35
CA ALA A 121 0.24 15.02 6.96
C ALA A 121 0.70 14.73 5.52
N LEU A 122 0.30 13.59 4.94
CA LEU A 122 0.80 13.15 3.63
C LEU A 122 -0.26 13.22 2.52
N GLY A 123 -1.52 13.54 2.84
CA GLY A 123 -2.60 13.62 1.85
C GLY A 123 -3.21 12.27 1.46
N MET A 124 -2.96 11.21 2.24
CA MET A 124 -3.60 9.91 2.06
C MET A 124 -5.13 10.04 2.16
N HIS A 125 -5.84 9.54 1.17
CA HIS A 125 -7.31 9.59 1.13
C HIS A 125 -7.95 8.21 0.84
N THR A 126 -7.15 7.14 0.82
CA THR A 126 -7.64 5.77 0.71
C THR A 126 -6.87 4.88 1.68
N LEU A 127 -7.57 4.03 2.43
CA LEU A 127 -7.00 3.02 3.30
C LEU A 127 -7.45 1.64 2.81
N LEU A 128 -6.48 0.80 2.43
CA LEU A 128 -6.68 -0.59 2.05
C LEU A 128 -6.21 -1.50 3.18
N VAL A 129 -7.06 -2.44 3.62
CA VAL A 129 -6.62 -3.61 4.39
C VAL A 129 -6.63 -4.82 3.47
N MET A 130 -5.45 -5.42 3.27
CA MET A 130 -5.25 -6.56 2.37
C MET A 130 -4.74 -7.77 3.16
N GLY A 131 -5.54 -8.84 3.16
CA GLY A 131 -5.13 -10.18 3.59
C GLY A 131 -4.65 -11.02 2.40
N HIS A 132 -4.34 -12.29 2.68
CA HIS A 132 -3.92 -13.20 1.62
C HIS A 132 -4.31 -14.65 1.91
N THR A 133 -4.41 -15.46 0.86
CA THR A 133 -4.62 -16.90 1.00
C THR A 133 -3.43 -17.57 1.69
N LYS A 134 -3.66 -18.69 2.37
CA LYS A 134 -2.61 -19.47 3.05
C LYS A 134 -1.80 -18.67 4.07
N CYS A 135 -2.45 -17.73 4.79
CA CYS A 135 -1.80 -16.92 5.81
C CYS A 135 -1.46 -17.76 7.06
N GLY A 136 -0.16 -17.87 7.37
CA GLY A 136 0.31 -18.65 8.51
C GLY A 136 -0.21 -18.14 9.87
N ALA A 137 -0.33 -16.82 10.04
CA ALA A 137 -0.85 -16.22 11.27
C ALA A 137 -2.35 -16.53 11.45
N VAL A 138 -3.14 -16.47 10.37
CA VAL A 138 -4.56 -16.84 10.41
C VAL A 138 -4.72 -18.35 10.66
N THR A 139 -3.90 -19.19 10.00
CA THR A 139 -3.89 -20.64 10.23
C THR A 139 -3.62 -20.95 11.71
N ALA A 140 -2.61 -20.31 12.31
CA ALA A 140 -2.31 -20.50 13.71
C ALA A 140 -3.46 -20.09 14.65
N ALA A 141 -4.15 -19.00 14.32
CA ALA A 141 -5.32 -18.55 15.08
C ALA A 141 -6.51 -19.54 14.94
N VAL A 142 -6.75 -20.08 13.74
CA VAL A 142 -7.78 -21.10 13.51
C VAL A 142 -7.46 -22.39 14.23
N ASP A 143 -6.20 -22.83 14.24
CA ASP A 143 -5.75 -24.04 14.97
C ASP A 143 -5.89 -23.89 16.48
N GLY A 144 -5.89 -22.66 17.03
CA GLY A 144 -6.05 -22.39 18.44
C GLY A 144 -4.92 -22.90 19.31
N LYS A 145 -3.77 -23.28 18.71
CA LYS A 145 -2.63 -23.82 19.47
C LYS A 145 -1.87 -22.71 20.18
N ALA A 146 -1.41 -23.00 21.39
CA ALA A 146 -0.53 -22.09 22.12
C ALA A 146 0.79 -21.91 21.34
N LEU A 147 1.17 -20.67 21.06
CA LEU A 147 2.42 -20.31 20.42
C LEU A 147 3.40 -19.71 21.44
N PRO A 148 4.71 -19.95 21.29
CA PRO A 148 5.72 -19.43 22.21
C PRO A 148 6.00 -17.94 22.02
N GLY A 149 6.68 -17.35 23.00
CA GLY A 149 7.20 -15.99 22.94
C GLY A 149 6.10 -14.93 22.80
N ASN A 150 6.28 -13.98 21.91
CA ASN A 150 5.35 -12.86 21.67
C ASN A 150 4.29 -13.15 20.59
N MET A 151 4.29 -14.34 19.99
CA MET A 151 3.32 -14.69 18.95
C MET A 151 1.84 -14.62 19.37
N PRO A 152 1.47 -14.87 20.66
CA PRO A 152 0.10 -14.64 21.12
C PRO A 152 -0.41 -13.22 20.91
N ALA A 153 0.47 -12.22 20.81
CA ALA A 153 0.05 -10.82 20.61
C ALA A 153 -0.75 -10.63 19.32
N PHE A 154 -0.25 -11.10 18.17
CA PHE A 154 -1.00 -11.00 16.91
C PHE A 154 -2.17 -11.99 16.84
N MET A 155 -2.04 -13.18 17.45
CA MET A 155 -3.12 -14.16 17.46
C MET A 155 -4.37 -13.63 18.18
N ASN A 156 -4.20 -12.98 19.33
CA ASN A 156 -5.29 -12.38 20.09
C ASN A 156 -6.03 -11.28 19.31
N MET A 157 -5.37 -10.64 18.35
CA MET A 157 -5.98 -9.63 17.48
C MET A 157 -6.76 -10.27 16.32
N ILE A 158 -6.38 -11.50 15.89
CA ILE A 158 -7.07 -12.25 14.81
C ILE A 158 -8.26 -13.04 15.38
N THR A 159 -8.09 -13.68 16.53
CA THR A 159 -9.09 -14.62 17.10
C THR A 159 -10.52 -14.04 17.16
N PRO A 160 -10.75 -12.78 17.53
CA PRO A 160 -12.12 -12.23 17.56
C PRO A 160 -12.81 -12.22 16.18
N ALA A 161 -12.03 -12.13 15.08
CA ALA A 161 -12.57 -12.17 13.72
C ALA A 161 -13.14 -13.55 13.34
N LEU A 162 -12.74 -14.59 14.05
CA LEU A 162 -13.13 -15.98 13.77
C LEU A 162 -14.47 -16.37 14.40
N ALA A 163 -15.03 -15.51 15.25
CA ALA A 163 -16.27 -15.80 15.97
C ALA A 163 -17.42 -16.05 15.00
N GLY A 164 -18.09 -17.19 15.15
CA GLY A 164 -19.23 -17.59 14.32
C GLY A 164 -18.88 -18.17 12.94
N LEU A 165 -17.60 -18.29 12.62
CA LEU A 165 -17.20 -18.98 11.38
C LEU A 165 -17.30 -20.48 11.55
N ALA A 166 -17.72 -21.17 10.49
CA ALA A 166 -17.67 -22.62 10.42
C ALA A 166 -16.19 -23.11 10.44
N ALA A 167 -15.97 -24.31 10.94
CA ALA A 167 -14.67 -24.95 10.87
C ALA A 167 -14.18 -25.01 9.39
N PRO A 168 -12.89 -24.78 9.13
CA PRO A 168 -12.39 -24.83 7.77
C PRO A 168 -12.55 -26.23 7.16
N THR A 169 -12.96 -26.28 5.91
CA THR A 169 -12.92 -27.50 5.09
C THR A 169 -11.51 -27.69 4.51
N ASN A 170 -11.16 -28.90 4.14
CA ASN A 170 -9.87 -29.12 3.46
C ASN A 170 -9.91 -28.57 2.03
N GLY A 171 -8.85 -27.87 1.65
CA GLY A 171 -8.58 -27.48 0.28
C GLY A 171 -8.13 -28.67 -0.59
N ALA A 172 -7.89 -28.44 -1.87
CA ALA A 172 -7.43 -29.45 -2.82
C ALA A 172 -6.05 -30.05 -2.45
N ASP A 173 -5.25 -29.32 -1.68
CA ASP A 173 -3.94 -29.73 -1.17
C ASP A 173 -4.04 -30.55 0.16
N GLY A 174 -5.26 -30.87 0.59
CA GLY A 174 -5.53 -31.58 1.85
C GLY A 174 -5.33 -30.77 3.12
N LYS A 175 -4.97 -29.48 3.02
CA LYS A 175 -4.81 -28.56 4.15
C LYS A 175 -6.09 -27.78 4.42
N PRO A 176 -6.30 -27.30 5.67
CA PRO A 176 -7.43 -26.43 5.96
C PRO A 176 -7.47 -25.19 5.07
N ASN A 177 -8.61 -24.96 4.41
CA ASN A 177 -8.86 -23.74 3.67
C ASN A 177 -9.19 -22.60 4.64
N VAL A 178 -8.20 -21.80 4.97
CA VAL A 178 -8.34 -20.66 5.89
C VAL A 178 -8.76 -19.37 5.20
N THR A 179 -9.06 -19.38 3.90
CA THR A 179 -9.45 -18.18 3.14
C THR A 179 -10.66 -17.47 3.76
N PRO A 180 -11.76 -18.14 4.16
CA PRO A 180 -12.87 -17.48 4.82
C PRO A 180 -12.48 -16.79 6.14
N ALA A 181 -11.59 -17.40 6.91
CA ALA A 181 -11.07 -16.83 8.14
C ALA A 181 -10.17 -15.59 7.85
N ALA A 182 -9.36 -15.63 6.79
CA ALA A 182 -8.54 -14.51 6.36
C ALA A 182 -9.39 -13.33 5.88
N GLU A 183 -10.47 -13.59 5.13
CA GLU A 183 -11.43 -12.54 4.73
C GLU A 183 -12.14 -11.90 5.93
N ALA A 184 -12.60 -12.71 6.87
CA ALA A 184 -13.20 -12.20 8.10
C ALA A 184 -12.21 -11.35 8.90
N ASN A 185 -10.94 -11.79 8.96
CA ASN A 185 -9.88 -11.02 9.61
C ASN A 185 -9.62 -9.69 8.91
N VAL A 186 -9.57 -9.63 7.58
CA VAL A 186 -9.43 -8.35 6.82
C VAL A 186 -10.53 -7.36 7.22
N ARG A 187 -11.80 -7.78 7.20
CA ARG A 187 -12.94 -6.94 7.58
C ARG A 187 -12.88 -6.51 9.05
N TRP A 188 -12.46 -7.43 9.92
CA TRP A 188 -12.29 -7.17 11.34
C TRP A 188 -11.21 -6.12 11.58
N GLN A 189 -10.03 -6.25 10.98
CA GLN A 189 -8.93 -5.31 11.16
C GLN A 189 -9.28 -3.91 10.62
N MET A 190 -9.98 -3.81 9.49
CA MET A 190 -10.51 -2.53 9.03
C MET A 190 -11.47 -1.90 10.05
N LYS A 191 -12.40 -2.69 10.58
CA LYS A 191 -13.31 -2.23 11.63
C LYS A 191 -12.57 -1.76 12.88
N GLN A 192 -11.53 -2.50 13.31
CA GLN A 192 -10.73 -2.12 14.48
C GLN A 192 -9.93 -0.84 14.23
N THR A 193 -9.31 -0.67 13.05
CA THR A 193 -8.59 0.54 12.66
C THR A 193 -9.50 1.78 12.76
N LEU A 194 -10.71 1.69 12.23
CA LEU A 194 -11.68 2.79 12.30
C LEU A 194 -12.20 3.01 13.73
N ALA A 195 -12.47 1.95 14.48
CA ALA A 195 -12.93 2.06 15.86
C ALA A 195 -11.91 2.70 16.78
N ARG A 196 -10.61 2.51 16.50
CA ARG A 196 -9.50 3.08 17.26
C ARG A 196 -9.24 4.54 16.92
N SER A 197 -9.55 4.99 15.70
CA SER A 197 -9.27 6.35 15.23
C SER A 197 -10.56 7.13 14.98
N GLU A 198 -10.84 8.09 15.85
CA GLU A 198 -11.94 9.05 15.63
C GLU A 198 -11.69 9.90 14.38
N MET A 199 -10.42 10.28 14.12
CA MET A 199 -10.02 11.07 12.96
C MET A 199 -10.37 10.34 11.65
N LEU A 200 -9.94 9.07 11.49
CA LEU A 200 -10.19 8.29 10.28
C LEU A 200 -11.69 7.98 10.14
N THR A 201 -12.37 7.65 11.24
CA THR A 201 -13.82 7.42 11.25
C THR A 201 -14.60 8.66 10.80
N LYS A 202 -14.22 9.84 11.28
CA LYS A 202 -14.80 11.11 10.84
C LYS A 202 -14.53 11.36 9.36
N ALA A 203 -13.30 11.14 8.89
CA ALA A 203 -12.94 11.31 7.49
C ALA A 203 -13.76 10.40 6.55
N VAL A 204 -14.02 9.14 6.95
CA VAL A 204 -14.91 8.23 6.20
C VAL A 204 -16.35 8.76 6.16
N LYS A 205 -16.91 9.18 7.29
CA LYS A 205 -18.27 9.74 7.37
C LYS A 205 -18.44 11.00 6.51
N GLU A 206 -17.40 11.82 6.41
CA GLU A 206 -17.38 13.04 5.59
C GLU A 206 -17.05 12.78 4.11
N GLY A 207 -16.86 11.53 3.70
CA GLY A 207 -16.51 11.16 2.33
C GLY A 207 -15.09 11.61 1.91
N LYS A 208 -14.21 11.90 2.87
CA LYS A 208 -12.81 12.33 2.63
C LYS A 208 -11.80 11.19 2.65
N LEU A 209 -12.19 10.03 3.17
CA LEU A 209 -11.37 8.83 3.20
C LEU A 209 -12.19 7.65 2.67
N THR A 210 -11.68 7.00 1.63
CA THR A 210 -12.22 5.73 1.11
C THR A 210 -11.57 4.58 1.85
N VAL A 211 -12.36 3.57 2.26
CA VAL A 211 -11.84 2.33 2.87
C VAL A 211 -12.10 1.15 1.94
N LEU A 212 -11.10 0.31 1.78
CA LEU A 212 -11.11 -0.85 0.90
C LEU A 212 -10.62 -2.09 1.65
N CYS A 213 -11.25 -3.22 1.38
CA CYS A 213 -10.81 -4.53 1.84
C CYS A 213 -10.47 -5.39 0.63
N ALA A 214 -9.37 -6.16 0.69
CA ALA A 214 -9.00 -7.05 -0.40
C ALA A 214 -8.31 -8.33 0.09
N MET A 215 -8.32 -9.34 -0.75
CA MET A 215 -7.58 -10.59 -0.60
C MET A 215 -6.64 -10.77 -1.77
N TYR A 216 -5.39 -11.05 -1.46
CA TYR A 216 -4.37 -11.45 -2.43
C TYR A 216 -4.23 -12.97 -2.45
N ASP A 217 -4.26 -13.55 -3.60
CA ASP A 217 -4.02 -14.97 -3.78
C ASP A 217 -2.53 -15.24 -4.04
N VAL A 218 -1.87 -15.97 -3.11
CA VAL A 218 -0.43 -16.23 -3.21
C VAL A 218 -0.07 -17.27 -4.27
N ASP A 219 -1.05 -17.99 -4.83
CA ASP A 219 -0.82 -18.97 -5.89
C ASP A 219 -0.94 -18.35 -7.28
N THR A 220 -1.84 -17.40 -7.46
CA THR A 220 -2.13 -16.77 -8.76
C THR A 220 -1.58 -15.37 -8.91
N GLY A 221 -1.36 -14.66 -7.80
CA GLY A 221 -0.99 -13.23 -7.80
C GLY A 221 -2.18 -12.28 -7.94
N GLU A 222 -3.41 -12.80 -8.03
CA GLU A 222 -4.62 -11.98 -8.19
C GLU A 222 -5.03 -11.28 -6.88
N VAL A 223 -5.52 -10.05 -7.01
CA VAL A 223 -6.16 -9.32 -5.92
C VAL A 223 -7.66 -9.22 -6.17
N ARG A 224 -8.45 -9.72 -5.21
CA ARG A 224 -9.90 -9.61 -5.20
C ARG A 224 -10.35 -8.65 -4.10
N PHE A 225 -11.06 -7.59 -4.47
CA PHE A 225 -11.67 -6.67 -3.50
C PHE A 225 -12.89 -7.32 -2.85
N LEU A 226 -13.03 -7.08 -1.55
CA LEU A 226 -14.15 -7.54 -0.73
C LEU A 226 -15.17 -6.41 -0.59
N ASP A 227 -16.39 -6.67 -0.95
CA ASP A 227 -17.52 -5.73 -0.79
C ASP A 227 -17.94 -5.61 0.69
#